data_aa7f1c10433d386eb01413c1f143f851
#
_entry.id   aa7f1c10433d386eb01413c1f143f851
#
_cell.length_a   1.000
_cell.length_b   1.000
_cell.length_c   1.000
_cell.angle_alpha   90.00
_cell.angle_beta   90.00
_cell.angle_gamma   90.00
#
_symmetry.space_group_name_H-M   'P 1'
#
loop_
_entity.id
_entity.type
_entity.pdbx_description
1 polymer ?
#
loop_
_entity_poly.entity_id
_entity_poly.type
_entity_poly.pdbx_seq_one_letter_code
_entity_poly.pdbx_strand_id
1 'polypeptide(L)'
;MERSPPSKIVPLKPPDAQAVKARLLQNLPGALRHLLPAGVIRAGKFMVGNVAGDAGDSLVVELNGTKAGLWHDFATGAGGDVLDLWAVVRGFDRTTSFPQLLNDIQEQQGLVDRAPLPAKSEQRSNPRHLGKPTAKWDYTDTEGKIIASVYRYDPRPGQKEFRPWDALRGVMRAPEIRPLYNQVGLKAADAVVLVEGEKCAAALVDLGICATTAMNGAKAPIDKTDWSPLKGKRVIIWPDHDVPGLDYARKAASACARAGALSVEILKIPPDKSAKWDAA
;
A
#
# COMPACT_ATOMS: atom_id res chain seq x y z
N MET A 1 50.96 -19.65 11.40
CA MET A 1 49.89 -18.62 11.32
C MET A 1 50.09 -17.85 10.03
N GLU A 2 49.49 -18.33 8.96
CA GLU A 2 49.51 -17.63 7.66
C GLU A 2 48.40 -16.59 7.60
N ARG A 3 48.81 -15.35 7.35
CA ARG A 3 47.82 -14.24 7.14
C ARG A 3 47.33 -14.31 5.70
N SER A 4 46.00 -14.48 5.52
CA SER A 4 45.36 -14.38 4.24
C SER A 4 45.64 -13.01 3.61
N PRO A 5 45.86 -12.93 2.28
CA PRO A 5 46.11 -11.66 1.60
C PRO A 5 44.87 -10.79 1.57
N PRO A 6 44.99 -9.45 1.56
CA PRO A 6 43.86 -8.55 1.51
C PRO A 6 43.10 -8.67 0.18
N SER A 7 41.79 -8.75 0.25
CA SER A 7 40.91 -8.79 -0.90
C SER A 7 41.16 -7.58 -1.81
N LYS A 8 41.50 -7.81 -3.06
CA LYS A 8 41.61 -6.77 -4.09
C LYS A 8 40.26 -6.10 -4.28
N ILE A 9 40.15 -4.83 -3.93
CA ILE A 9 39.03 -3.97 -4.30
C ILE A 9 39.08 -3.79 -5.81
N VAL A 10 38.17 -4.46 -6.53
CA VAL A 10 38.00 -4.24 -7.96
C VAL A 10 37.29 -2.89 -8.12
N PRO A 11 37.87 -1.89 -8.83
CA PRO A 11 37.16 -0.63 -9.06
C PRO A 11 35.90 -0.90 -9.90
N LEU A 12 34.73 -0.53 -9.37
CA LEU A 12 33.48 -0.60 -10.13
C LEU A 12 33.61 0.29 -11.37
N LYS A 13 33.35 -0.31 -12.54
CA LYS A 13 33.25 0.44 -13.79
C LYS A 13 32.16 1.52 -13.63
N PRO A 14 32.39 2.78 -14.02
CA PRO A 14 31.38 3.83 -13.93
C PRO A 14 30.11 3.38 -14.69
N PRO A 15 28.92 3.73 -14.13
CA PRO A 15 27.65 3.31 -14.75
C PRO A 15 27.48 3.88 -16.16
N ASP A 16 26.94 3.08 -17.07
CA ASP A 16 26.57 3.55 -18.40
C ASP A 16 25.31 4.44 -18.30
N ALA A 17 25.47 5.71 -18.69
CA ALA A 17 24.38 6.69 -18.64
C ALA A 17 23.16 6.30 -19.47
N GLN A 18 23.37 5.66 -20.63
CA GLN A 18 22.26 5.20 -21.48
C GLN A 18 21.51 4.04 -20.85
N ALA A 19 22.23 3.09 -20.24
CA ALA A 19 21.62 1.99 -19.50
C ALA A 19 20.82 2.48 -18.28
N VAL A 20 21.38 3.43 -17.53
CA VAL A 20 20.69 4.06 -16.37
C VAL A 20 19.44 4.80 -16.83
N LYS A 21 19.52 5.61 -17.89
CA LYS A 21 18.36 6.32 -18.45
C LYS A 21 17.28 5.37 -18.97
N ALA A 22 17.67 4.34 -19.73
CA ALA A 22 16.74 3.35 -20.25
C ALA A 22 15.99 2.64 -19.12
N ARG A 23 16.67 2.31 -18.05
CA ARG A 23 16.11 1.69 -16.86
C ARG A 23 15.15 2.62 -16.11
N LEU A 24 15.47 3.91 -15.97
CA LEU A 24 14.55 4.93 -15.44
C LEU A 24 13.24 4.98 -16.22
N LEU A 25 13.33 4.95 -17.56
CA LEU A 25 12.17 5.03 -18.42
C LEU A 25 11.27 3.78 -18.35
N GLN A 26 11.81 2.61 -18.02
CA GLN A 26 11.01 1.39 -17.82
C GLN A 26 10.03 1.49 -16.65
N ASN A 27 10.37 2.25 -15.60
CA ASN A 27 9.51 2.48 -14.45
C ASN A 27 9.42 3.99 -14.10
N LEU A 28 9.25 4.82 -15.13
CA LEU A 28 9.23 6.27 -15.00
C LEU A 28 8.20 6.78 -13.97
N PRO A 29 6.94 6.29 -13.92
CA PRO A 29 5.99 6.72 -12.90
C PRO A 29 6.42 6.41 -11.47
N GLY A 30 7.05 5.26 -11.24
CA GLY A 30 7.57 4.87 -9.93
C GLY A 30 8.76 5.72 -9.50
N ALA A 31 9.69 5.96 -10.41
CA ALA A 31 10.86 6.79 -10.19
C ALA A 31 10.47 8.25 -9.86
N LEU A 32 9.52 8.82 -10.61
CA LEU A 32 9.05 10.19 -10.38
C LEU A 32 8.28 10.34 -9.05
N ARG A 33 7.46 9.38 -8.66
CA ARG A 33 6.80 9.40 -7.34
C ARG A 33 7.79 9.28 -6.18
N HIS A 34 8.89 8.56 -6.39
CA HIS A 34 9.97 8.49 -5.40
C HIS A 34 10.72 9.82 -5.31
N LEU A 35 11.02 10.42 -6.46
CA LEU A 35 11.78 11.66 -6.54
C LEU A 35 10.98 12.87 -6.06
N LEU A 36 9.68 12.96 -6.42
CA LEU A 36 8.77 14.07 -6.18
C LEU A 36 7.42 13.52 -5.66
N PRO A 37 7.31 13.16 -4.37
CA PRO A 37 6.17 12.43 -3.82
C PRO A 37 4.81 13.14 -3.91
N ALA A 38 4.79 14.48 -3.95
CA ALA A 38 3.56 15.28 -4.07
C ALA A 38 3.01 15.32 -5.51
N GLY A 39 3.75 14.79 -6.49
CA GLY A 39 3.33 14.79 -7.89
C GLY A 39 2.15 13.85 -8.17
N VAL A 40 1.30 14.27 -9.09
CA VAL A 40 0.11 13.53 -9.53
C VAL A 40 0.21 13.15 -11.00
N ILE A 41 -0.41 12.02 -11.36
CA ILE A 41 -0.46 11.57 -12.76
C ILE A 41 -1.86 11.85 -13.32
N ARG A 42 -1.92 12.61 -14.42
CA ARG A 42 -3.15 12.91 -15.16
C ARG A 42 -2.86 12.88 -16.67
N ALA A 43 -3.73 12.29 -17.44
CA ALA A 43 -3.67 12.26 -18.92
C ALA A 43 -2.30 11.87 -19.49
N GLY A 44 -1.63 10.88 -18.90
CA GLY A 44 -0.31 10.40 -19.37
C GLY A 44 0.88 11.30 -19.02
N LYS A 45 0.69 12.26 -18.13
CA LYS A 45 1.72 13.18 -17.62
C LYS A 45 1.83 13.10 -16.12
N PHE A 46 3.05 13.28 -15.60
CA PHE A 46 3.29 13.51 -14.18
C PHE A 46 3.42 15.00 -13.95
N MET A 47 2.72 15.54 -12.95
CA MET A 47 2.61 16.97 -12.70
C MET A 47 2.91 17.25 -11.23
N VAL A 48 3.69 18.31 -10.96
CA VAL A 48 4.06 18.79 -9.62
C VAL A 48 4.31 20.30 -9.69
N GLY A 49 4.31 21.00 -8.57
CA GLY A 49 4.47 22.47 -8.58
C GLY A 49 5.84 22.95 -9.04
N ASN A 50 6.92 22.28 -8.61
CA ASN A 50 8.30 22.64 -8.93
C ASN A 50 9.28 21.52 -8.59
N VAL A 51 10.58 21.77 -8.81
CA VAL A 51 11.66 20.82 -8.50
C VAL A 51 11.89 20.59 -6.99
N ALA A 52 11.36 21.45 -6.11
CA ALA A 52 11.38 21.25 -4.67
C ALA A 52 10.30 20.23 -4.22
N GLY A 53 9.38 19.87 -5.12
CA GLY A 53 8.34 18.89 -4.85
C GLY A 53 7.07 19.47 -4.23
N ASP A 54 6.85 20.78 -4.32
CA ASP A 54 5.63 21.42 -3.85
C ASP A 54 4.41 20.94 -4.67
N ALA A 55 3.23 20.94 -4.05
CA ALA A 55 2.00 20.61 -4.75
C ALA A 55 1.69 21.66 -5.83
N GLY A 56 1.26 21.22 -7.02
CA GLY A 56 0.96 22.09 -8.15
C GLY A 56 1.03 21.34 -9.48
N ASP A 57 1.04 22.08 -10.58
CA ASP A 57 1.00 21.54 -11.93
C ASP A 57 1.94 22.25 -12.93
N SER A 58 2.83 23.16 -12.45
CA SER A 58 3.74 23.91 -13.29
C SER A 58 4.84 23.06 -13.92
N LEU A 59 5.38 22.07 -13.19
CA LEU A 59 6.37 21.14 -13.69
C LEU A 59 5.65 19.89 -14.21
N VAL A 60 5.86 19.60 -15.48
CA VAL A 60 5.23 18.50 -16.21
C VAL A 60 6.27 17.56 -16.77
N VAL A 61 6.10 16.26 -16.59
CA VAL A 61 6.94 15.20 -17.21
C VAL A 61 6.05 14.32 -18.10
N GLU A 62 6.47 14.12 -19.34
CA GLU A 62 5.80 13.22 -20.27
C GLU A 62 6.10 11.76 -19.89
N LEU A 63 5.04 10.93 -19.75
CA LEU A 63 5.19 9.55 -19.31
C LEU A 63 5.21 8.55 -20.47
N ASN A 64 4.75 8.94 -21.67
CA ASN A 64 4.50 8.01 -22.78
C ASN A 64 5.08 8.51 -24.09
N GLY A 65 5.24 7.58 -25.05
CA GLY A 65 5.66 7.89 -26.41
C GLY A 65 7.12 8.30 -26.53
N THR A 66 7.46 8.95 -27.65
CA THR A 66 8.83 9.38 -27.97
C THR A 66 9.36 10.49 -27.06
N LYS A 67 8.47 11.15 -26.31
CA LYS A 67 8.80 12.22 -25.36
C LYS A 67 8.87 11.72 -23.91
N ALA A 68 8.73 10.42 -23.66
CA ALA A 68 8.79 9.88 -22.31
C ALA A 68 10.08 10.31 -21.58
N GLY A 69 9.91 10.84 -20.36
CA GLY A 69 11.02 11.34 -19.54
C GLY A 69 11.48 12.77 -19.86
N LEU A 70 10.91 13.45 -20.88
CA LEU A 70 11.11 14.87 -21.04
C LEU A 70 10.24 15.64 -20.06
N TRP A 71 10.82 16.67 -19.45
CA TRP A 71 10.12 17.53 -18.50
C TRP A 71 10.25 19.01 -18.87
N HIS A 72 9.29 19.79 -18.41
CA HIS A 72 9.28 21.22 -18.54
C HIS A 72 8.57 21.85 -17.33
N ASP A 73 9.15 22.89 -16.76
CA ASP A 73 8.54 23.71 -15.74
C ASP A 73 8.06 25.03 -16.37
N PHE A 74 6.75 25.17 -16.51
CA PHE A 74 6.11 26.33 -17.13
C PHE A 74 6.24 27.61 -16.30
N ALA A 75 6.57 27.53 -15.01
CA ALA A 75 6.77 28.68 -14.15
C ALA A 75 8.16 29.30 -14.32
N THR A 76 9.19 28.46 -14.52
CA THR A 76 10.60 28.91 -14.60
C THR A 76 11.16 28.84 -16.02
N GLY A 77 10.50 28.11 -16.93
CA GLY A 77 11.01 27.81 -18.26
C GLY A 77 12.12 26.75 -18.29
N ALA A 78 12.45 26.15 -17.14
CA ALA A 78 13.44 25.09 -17.07
C ALA A 78 12.89 23.77 -17.66
N GLY A 79 13.77 22.94 -18.21
CA GLY A 79 13.38 21.66 -18.78
C GLY A 79 14.58 20.83 -19.21
N GLY A 80 14.31 19.58 -19.60
CA GLY A 80 15.35 18.65 -20.00
C GLY A 80 14.85 17.20 -20.06
N ASP A 81 15.76 16.26 -19.90
CA ASP A 81 15.43 14.87 -19.78
C ASP A 81 15.31 14.41 -18.31
N VAL A 82 14.99 13.14 -18.10
CA VAL A 82 14.80 12.58 -16.75
C VAL A 82 16.08 12.60 -15.90
N LEU A 83 17.27 12.56 -16.53
CA LEU A 83 18.55 12.70 -15.81
C LEU A 83 18.77 14.14 -15.37
N ASP A 84 18.35 15.12 -16.20
CA ASP A 84 18.38 16.54 -15.84
C ASP A 84 17.46 16.83 -14.66
N LEU A 85 16.24 16.29 -14.69
CA LEU A 85 15.29 16.42 -13.59
C LEU A 85 15.87 15.84 -12.29
N TRP A 86 16.43 14.62 -12.38
CA TRP A 86 17.02 13.97 -11.21
C TRP A 86 18.18 14.79 -10.63
N ALA A 87 19.06 15.31 -11.50
CA ALA A 87 20.17 16.16 -11.10
C ALA A 87 19.70 17.41 -10.35
N VAL A 88 18.72 18.13 -10.90
CA VAL A 88 18.20 19.36 -10.29
C VAL A 88 17.54 19.09 -8.95
N VAL A 89 16.68 18.06 -8.86
CA VAL A 89 15.98 17.72 -7.62
C VAL A 89 16.93 17.25 -6.52
N ARG A 90 17.99 16.52 -6.89
CA ARG A 90 18.97 15.96 -5.93
C ARG A 90 20.19 16.86 -5.71
N GLY A 91 20.26 18.00 -6.40
CA GLY A 91 21.36 18.97 -6.24
C GLY A 91 22.69 18.54 -6.87
N PHE A 92 22.67 17.69 -7.90
CA PHE A 92 23.86 17.32 -8.65
C PHE A 92 24.12 18.27 -9.81
N ASP A 93 25.37 18.64 -10.01
CA ASP A 93 25.81 19.30 -11.23
C ASP A 93 26.14 18.27 -12.31
N ARG A 94 25.49 18.37 -13.49
CA ARG A 94 25.66 17.41 -14.59
C ARG A 94 27.07 17.40 -15.20
N THR A 95 27.83 18.47 -15.04
CA THR A 95 29.17 18.60 -15.60
C THR A 95 30.22 18.01 -14.66
N THR A 96 30.12 18.38 -13.38
CA THR A 96 31.13 18.02 -12.37
C THR A 96 30.81 16.79 -11.54
N SER A 97 29.52 16.44 -11.39
CA SER A 97 29.04 15.37 -10.52
C SER A 97 28.28 14.28 -11.26
N PHE A 98 28.48 14.14 -12.57
CA PHE A 98 27.72 13.18 -13.38
C PHE A 98 27.88 11.70 -12.97
N PRO A 99 29.09 11.21 -12.63
CA PRO A 99 29.23 9.84 -12.12
C PRO A 99 28.48 9.61 -10.78
N GLN A 100 28.48 10.61 -9.90
CA GLN A 100 27.77 10.58 -8.61
C GLN A 100 26.25 10.56 -8.83
N LEU A 101 25.74 11.38 -9.78
CA LEU A 101 24.36 11.36 -10.21
C LEU A 101 23.94 9.96 -10.69
N LEU A 102 24.72 9.32 -11.55
CA LEU A 102 24.41 7.98 -12.06
C LEU A 102 24.43 6.93 -10.95
N ASN A 103 25.35 7.04 -10.00
CA ASN A 103 25.39 6.16 -8.83
C ASN A 103 24.16 6.39 -7.92
N ASP A 104 23.79 7.64 -7.62
CA ASP A 104 22.59 7.96 -6.84
C ASP A 104 21.34 7.39 -7.52
N ILE A 105 21.18 7.58 -8.82
CA ILE A 105 20.08 6.98 -9.59
C ILE A 105 20.10 5.46 -9.47
N GLN A 106 21.24 4.79 -9.61
CA GLN A 106 21.32 3.34 -9.50
C GLN A 106 21.01 2.84 -8.09
N GLU A 107 21.49 3.53 -7.06
CA GLU A 107 21.17 3.21 -5.67
C GLU A 107 19.68 3.39 -5.41
N GLN A 108 19.11 4.50 -5.84
CA GLN A 108 17.67 4.77 -5.70
C GLN A 108 16.83 3.86 -6.59
N GLN A 109 17.29 3.53 -7.81
CA GLN A 109 16.67 2.51 -8.65
C GLN A 109 16.92 1.11 -8.14
N GLY A 110 18.06 0.80 -7.55
CA GLY A 110 18.29 -0.44 -6.81
C GLY A 110 17.32 -0.57 -5.64
N LEU A 111 16.83 0.55 -5.12
CA LEU A 111 15.71 0.61 -4.19
C LEU A 111 14.35 0.53 -4.90
N VAL A 112 14.25 1.02 -6.16
CA VAL A 112 13.02 1.01 -6.98
C VAL A 112 12.95 -0.22 -7.89
N ASP A 113 14.07 -0.69 -8.46
CA ASP A 113 14.19 -1.79 -9.42
C ASP A 113 14.67 -3.12 -8.82
N ARG A 114 14.81 -3.23 -7.55
CA ARG A 114 14.73 -4.56 -6.97
C ARG A 114 13.41 -5.12 -7.42
N ALA A 115 13.48 -6.05 -8.37
CA ALA A 115 12.47 -6.74 -9.18
C ALA A 115 11.07 -6.55 -8.65
N PRO A 116 10.01 -6.35 -9.51
CA PRO A 116 8.77 -5.75 -9.08
C PRO A 116 8.64 -5.94 -7.61
N LEU A 117 9.02 -4.88 -6.89
CA LEU A 117 8.98 -4.95 -5.45
C LEU A 117 7.59 -5.45 -5.17
N PRO A 118 7.43 -6.60 -4.54
CA PRO A 118 6.18 -6.82 -3.86
C PRO A 118 5.97 -5.51 -3.14
N ALA A 119 4.93 -4.78 -3.51
CA ALA A 119 4.64 -3.40 -3.16
C ALA A 119 5.04 -3.17 -1.71
N LYS A 120 5.93 -2.17 -1.41
CA LYS A 120 6.66 -2.05 -0.18
C LYS A 120 7.12 -3.43 0.32
N SER A 121 8.37 -3.75 0.25
CA SER A 121 8.87 -4.69 1.21
C SER A 121 8.60 -4.05 2.58
N GLU A 122 7.42 -4.28 3.12
CA GLU A 122 7.40 -4.68 4.49
C GLU A 122 8.60 -5.58 4.59
N GLN A 123 9.60 -5.16 5.37
CA GLN A 123 10.76 -5.97 5.65
C GLN A 123 10.30 -7.41 5.54
N ARG A 124 10.84 -8.18 4.59
CA ARG A 124 10.73 -9.62 4.69
C ARG A 124 11.39 -9.91 6.01
N SER A 125 10.64 -9.74 7.08
CA SER A 125 10.92 -10.42 8.31
C SER A 125 11.01 -11.85 7.81
N ASN A 126 12.24 -12.35 7.77
CA ASN A 126 12.51 -13.73 7.41
C ASN A 126 11.39 -14.53 8.10
N PRO A 127 10.53 -15.28 7.40
CA PRO A 127 9.42 -15.99 8.04
C PRO A 127 9.89 -16.80 9.25
N ARG A 128 11.16 -17.15 9.30
CA ARG A 128 11.84 -17.79 10.44
C ARG A 128 11.84 -16.94 11.72
N HIS A 129 11.63 -15.61 11.66
CA HIS A 129 11.55 -14.74 12.85
C HIS A 129 10.14 -14.64 13.43
N LEU A 130 9.10 -14.96 12.67
CA LEU A 130 7.72 -14.81 13.12
C LEU A 130 7.22 -16.01 13.93
N GLY A 131 7.92 -17.15 13.86
CA GLY A 131 7.44 -18.38 14.46
C GLY A 131 6.23 -18.95 13.73
N LYS A 132 5.40 -19.73 14.46
CA LYS A 132 4.13 -20.20 13.94
C LYS A 132 3.07 -19.10 14.08
N PRO A 133 2.12 -18.98 13.13
CA PRO A 133 1.00 -18.06 13.29
C PRO A 133 0.18 -18.43 14.53
N THR A 134 -0.21 -17.41 15.28
CA THR A 134 -1.05 -17.55 16.49
C THR A 134 -2.54 -17.52 16.19
N ALA A 135 -2.92 -16.95 15.02
CA ALA A 135 -4.28 -17.03 14.50
C ALA A 135 -4.26 -16.97 12.96
N LYS A 136 -5.34 -17.46 12.36
CA LYS A 136 -5.59 -17.40 10.91
C LYS A 136 -7.06 -17.14 10.68
N TRP A 137 -7.37 -16.26 9.73
CA TRP A 137 -8.72 -16.02 9.24
C TRP A 137 -8.75 -16.21 7.73
N ASP A 138 -9.65 -17.06 7.26
CA ASP A 138 -9.84 -17.34 5.85
C ASP A 138 -10.95 -16.44 5.28
N TYR A 139 -10.65 -15.77 4.20
CA TYR A 139 -11.60 -15.04 3.39
C TYR A 139 -12.05 -15.94 2.25
N THR A 140 -13.34 -16.22 2.22
CA THR A 140 -13.94 -17.08 1.21
C THR A 140 -14.77 -16.27 0.22
N ASP A 141 -14.99 -16.82 -0.97
CA ASP A 141 -16.04 -16.35 -1.84
C ASP A 141 -17.44 -16.80 -1.30
N THR A 142 -18.49 -16.50 -2.06
CA THR A 142 -19.88 -16.82 -1.70
C THR A 142 -20.20 -18.32 -1.73
N GLU A 143 -19.33 -19.15 -2.29
CA GLU A 143 -19.42 -20.62 -2.36
C GLU A 143 -18.55 -21.30 -1.30
N GLY A 144 -17.84 -20.52 -0.45
CA GLY A 144 -16.99 -21.04 0.63
C GLY A 144 -15.57 -21.39 0.20
N LYS A 145 -15.15 -21.12 -1.03
CA LYS A 145 -13.78 -21.33 -1.49
C LYS A 145 -12.87 -20.25 -0.93
N ILE A 146 -11.72 -20.64 -0.38
CA ILE A 146 -10.72 -19.67 0.14
C ILE A 146 -10.11 -18.88 -1.00
N ILE A 147 -10.22 -17.55 -0.94
CA ILE A 147 -9.66 -16.60 -1.90
C ILE A 147 -8.51 -15.78 -1.31
N ALA A 148 -8.51 -15.60 0.01
CA ALA A 148 -7.42 -14.98 0.74
C ALA A 148 -7.37 -15.48 2.18
N SER A 149 -6.28 -15.24 2.91
CA SER A 149 -6.18 -15.49 4.34
C SER A 149 -5.39 -14.37 5.02
N VAL A 150 -5.65 -14.13 6.29
CA VAL A 150 -4.82 -13.26 7.12
C VAL A 150 -4.24 -14.09 8.25
N TYR A 151 -2.92 -14.10 8.36
CA TYR A 151 -2.19 -14.75 9.43
C TYR A 151 -1.75 -13.73 10.46
N ARG A 152 -1.96 -14.01 11.73
CA ARG A 152 -1.44 -13.24 12.85
C ARG A 152 -0.25 -13.95 13.47
N TYR A 153 0.75 -13.16 13.83
CA TYR A 153 1.94 -13.58 14.54
C TYR A 153 2.12 -12.66 15.76
N ASP A 154 2.54 -13.22 16.87
CA ASP A 154 2.89 -12.49 18.09
C ASP A 154 4.38 -12.76 18.41
N PRO A 155 5.33 -12.17 17.65
CA PRO A 155 6.75 -12.52 17.72
C PRO A 155 7.40 -12.11 19.04
N ARG A 156 6.83 -11.13 19.74
CA ARG A 156 7.24 -10.66 21.08
C ARG A 156 6.03 -10.21 21.88
N PRO A 157 6.10 -10.21 23.21
CA PRO A 157 5.03 -9.67 24.05
C PRO A 157 4.61 -8.26 23.61
N GLY A 158 3.33 -8.06 23.35
CA GLY A 158 2.77 -6.78 22.92
C GLY A 158 2.93 -6.44 21.43
N GLN A 159 3.71 -7.21 20.66
CA GLN A 159 3.84 -7.06 19.22
C GLN A 159 2.87 -7.97 18.48
N LYS A 160 2.07 -7.39 17.59
CA LYS A 160 1.16 -8.11 16.68
C LYS A 160 1.57 -7.83 15.24
N GLU A 161 1.75 -8.88 14.45
CA GLU A 161 2.08 -8.75 13.04
C GLU A 161 1.09 -9.55 12.21
N PHE A 162 0.51 -8.90 11.19
CA PHE A 162 -0.48 -9.49 10.31
C PHE A 162 0.11 -9.68 8.92
N ARG A 163 -0.07 -10.87 8.34
CA ARG A 163 0.41 -11.21 7.00
C ARG A 163 -0.75 -11.72 6.16
N PRO A 164 -1.22 -10.94 5.19
CA PRO A 164 -2.22 -11.40 4.25
C PRO A 164 -1.59 -12.36 3.22
N TRP A 165 -2.38 -13.33 2.81
CA TRP A 165 -2.08 -14.31 1.78
C TRP A 165 -3.13 -14.22 0.68
N ASP A 166 -2.72 -13.98 -0.56
CA ASP A 166 -3.56 -14.09 -1.75
C ASP A 166 -3.58 -15.56 -2.18
N ALA A 167 -4.67 -16.26 -1.86
CA ALA A 167 -4.78 -17.68 -2.15
C ALA A 167 -4.93 -17.99 -3.64
N LEU A 168 -5.49 -17.05 -4.41
CA LEU A 168 -5.66 -17.20 -5.85
C LEU A 168 -4.33 -17.10 -6.60
N ARG A 169 -3.42 -16.24 -6.11
CA ARG A 169 -2.09 -16.06 -6.72
C ARG A 169 -0.99 -16.86 -6.01
N GLY A 170 -1.27 -17.47 -4.87
CA GLY A 170 -0.30 -18.24 -4.09
C GLY A 170 0.84 -17.39 -3.51
N VAL A 171 0.58 -16.16 -3.10
CA VAL A 171 1.61 -15.21 -2.64
C VAL A 171 1.27 -14.55 -1.30
N MET A 172 2.29 -14.29 -0.48
CA MET A 172 2.14 -13.62 0.82
C MET A 172 2.00 -12.10 0.63
N ARG A 173 0.83 -11.67 0.20
CA ARG A 173 0.42 -10.28 0.08
C ARG A 173 -1.11 -10.18 0.05
N ALA A 174 -1.66 -9.00 0.32
CA ALA A 174 -3.08 -8.78 0.14
C ALA A 174 -3.47 -8.83 -1.35
N PRO A 175 -4.64 -9.37 -1.70
CA PRO A 175 -5.22 -9.23 -3.03
C PRO A 175 -5.31 -7.75 -3.45
N GLU A 176 -5.28 -7.50 -4.75
CA GLU A 176 -5.41 -6.14 -5.30
C GLU A 176 -6.76 -5.51 -4.95
N ILE A 177 -7.83 -6.26 -5.20
CA ILE A 177 -9.17 -5.96 -4.66
C ILE A 177 -9.36 -6.88 -3.45
N ARG A 178 -9.59 -6.29 -2.30
CA ARG A 178 -9.67 -7.01 -1.03
C ARG A 178 -11.11 -7.42 -0.74
N PRO A 179 -11.36 -8.70 -0.54
CA PRO A 179 -12.70 -9.17 -0.18
C PRO A 179 -13.07 -8.73 1.24
N LEU A 180 -14.35 -8.60 1.50
CA LEU A 180 -14.87 -8.59 2.87
C LEU A 180 -14.81 -10.00 3.47
N TYR A 181 -14.62 -10.07 4.79
CA TYR A 181 -14.66 -11.32 5.55
C TYR A 181 -16.08 -11.92 5.57
N ASN A 182 -16.18 -13.25 5.66
CA ASN A 182 -17.47 -13.98 5.82
C ASN A 182 -18.48 -13.76 4.67
N GLN A 183 -18.07 -13.85 3.42
CA GLN A 183 -18.97 -13.63 2.28
C GLN A 183 -20.11 -14.65 2.21
N VAL A 184 -19.90 -15.88 2.70
CA VAL A 184 -20.97 -16.89 2.79
C VAL A 184 -22.10 -16.40 3.70
N GLY A 185 -21.76 -15.92 4.90
CA GLY A 185 -22.75 -15.33 5.82
C GLY A 185 -23.39 -14.08 5.26
N LEU A 186 -22.61 -13.23 4.60
CA LEU A 186 -23.13 -12.02 3.95
C LEU A 186 -24.17 -12.35 2.87
N LYS A 187 -23.98 -13.41 2.08
CA LYS A 187 -24.92 -13.81 1.02
C LYS A 187 -26.32 -14.08 1.57
N ALA A 188 -26.41 -14.66 2.76
CA ALA A 188 -27.66 -15.11 3.37
C ALA A 188 -28.34 -14.05 4.26
N ALA A 189 -27.64 -13.02 4.71
CA ALA A 189 -28.13 -12.08 5.71
C ALA A 189 -28.68 -10.78 5.11
N ASP A 190 -29.75 -10.24 5.70
CA ASP A 190 -30.31 -8.92 5.38
C ASP A 190 -29.67 -7.81 6.22
N ALA A 191 -29.10 -8.15 7.36
CA ALA A 191 -28.42 -7.23 8.26
C ALA A 191 -27.04 -7.76 8.62
N VAL A 192 -26.07 -6.88 8.74
CA VAL A 192 -24.67 -7.24 9.00
C VAL A 192 -24.02 -6.25 9.95
N VAL A 193 -23.18 -6.76 10.85
CA VAL A 193 -22.32 -5.95 11.71
C VAL A 193 -20.94 -5.84 11.04
N LEU A 194 -20.51 -4.63 10.75
CA LEU A 194 -19.16 -4.32 10.26
C LEU A 194 -18.29 -3.90 11.44
N VAL A 195 -17.22 -4.63 11.69
CA VAL A 195 -16.26 -4.37 12.76
C VAL A 195 -14.87 -4.08 12.21
N GLU A 196 -13.94 -3.63 13.08
CA GLU A 196 -12.62 -3.21 12.64
C GLU A 196 -11.71 -4.38 12.25
N GLY A 197 -11.77 -5.53 12.92
CA GLY A 197 -10.82 -6.61 12.71
C GLY A 197 -11.41 -8.00 12.67
N GLU A 198 -10.64 -8.94 12.09
CA GLU A 198 -11.06 -10.34 11.89
C GLU A 198 -11.41 -11.04 13.20
N LYS A 199 -10.69 -10.75 14.29
CA LYS A 199 -10.97 -11.32 15.62
C LYS A 199 -12.38 -10.96 16.08
N CYS A 200 -12.77 -9.68 15.97
CA CYS A 200 -14.09 -9.18 16.35
C CYS A 200 -15.17 -9.75 15.44
N ALA A 201 -14.93 -9.81 14.13
CA ALA A 201 -15.88 -10.40 13.18
C ALA A 201 -16.11 -11.90 13.48
N ALA A 202 -15.05 -12.66 13.72
CA ALA A 202 -15.14 -14.09 14.05
C ALA A 202 -15.90 -14.31 15.36
N ALA A 203 -15.62 -13.53 16.42
CA ALA A 203 -16.31 -13.64 17.69
C ALA A 203 -17.83 -13.41 17.56
N LEU A 204 -18.25 -12.43 16.75
CA LEU A 204 -19.67 -12.19 16.49
C LEU A 204 -20.30 -13.32 15.66
N VAL A 205 -19.58 -13.85 14.68
CA VAL A 205 -20.03 -14.99 13.87
C VAL A 205 -20.23 -16.24 14.74
N ASP A 206 -19.33 -16.50 15.68
CA ASP A 206 -19.45 -17.61 16.64
C ASP A 206 -20.68 -17.47 17.55
N LEU A 207 -21.17 -16.25 17.77
CA LEU A 207 -22.43 -15.96 18.48
C LEU A 207 -23.66 -15.99 17.57
N GLY A 208 -23.51 -16.37 16.29
CA GLY A 208 -24.61 -16.43 15.32
C GLY A 208 -25.01 -15.08 14.72
N ILE A 209 -24.20 -14.03 14.93
CA ILE A 209 -24.41 -12.69 14.37
C ILE A 209 -23.68 -12.61 13.04
N CYS A 210 -24.36 -12.23 11.96
CA CYS A 210 -23.69 -11.98 10.69
C CYS A 210 -22.77 -10.77 10.83
N ALA A 211 -21.47 -11.01 10.84
CA ALA A 211 -20.46 -9.98 10.96
C ALA A 211 -19.41 -10.08 9.86
N THR A 212 -18.81 -8.95 9.55
CA THR A 212 -17.74 -8.82 8.55
C THR A 212 -16.72 -7.76 8.96
N THR A 213 -15.60 -7.77 8.27
CA THR A 213 -14.55 -6.73 8.38
C THR A 213 -13.85 -6.56 7.05
N ALA A 214 -13.26 -5.37 6.83
CA ALA A 214 -12.33 -5.13 5.74
C ALA A 214 -10.92 -5.61 6.13
N MET A 215 -10.20 -6.22 5.18
CA MET A 215 -8.83 -6.70 5.40
C MET A 215 -7.89 -5.55 5.81
N ASN A 216 -7.20 -5.69 6.93
CA ASN A 216 -6.33 -4.71 7.61
C ASN A 216 -7.04 -3.75 8.58
N GLY A 217 -8.28 -3.96 8.95
CA GLY A 217 -8.98 -3.19 9.97
C GLY A 217 -8.98 -1.67 9.70
N ALA A 218 -8.71 -0.85 10.73
CA ALA A 218 -8.66 0.62 10.61
C ALA A 218 -7.69 1.14 9.53
N LYS A 219 -6.73 0.34 9.11
CA LYS A 219 -5.79 0.65 8.03
C LYS A 219 -6.24 0.12 6.67
N ALA A 220 -7.46 -0.41 6.56
CA ALA A 220 -7.98 -0.93 5.31
C ALA A 220 -8.04 0.19 4.26
N PRO A 221 -7.48 -0.02 3.06
CA PRO A 221 -7.66 0.93 1.97
C PRO A 221 -9.10 0.81 1.45
N ILE A 222 -9.89 1.83 1.74
CA ILE A 222 -11.32 1.90 1.40
C ILE A 222 -11.56 1.70 -0.11
N ASP A 223 -10.68 2.27 -0.93
CA ASP A 223 -10.73 2.23 -2.40
C ASP A 223 -10.34 0.88 -3.00
N LYS A 224 -9.67 0.02 -2.22
CA LYS A 224 -9.25 -1.34 -2.65
C LYS A 224 -10.10 -2.44 -2.03
N THR A 225 -11.08 -2.10 -1.21
CA THR A 225 -11.99 -3.07 -0.60
C THR A 225 -13.23 -3.22 -1.46
N ASP A 226 -13.62 -4.46 -1.75
CA ASP A 226 -14.89 -4.75 -2.43
C ASP A 226 -16.03 -4.67 -1.43
N TRP A 227 -16.76 -3.56 -1.48
CA TRP A 227 -17.93 -3.32 -0.65
C TRP A 227 -19.23 -3.83 -1.25
N SER A 228 -19.20 -4.36 -2.49
CA SER A 228 -20.39 -4.81 -3.22
C SER A 228 -21.23 -5.87 -2.48
N PRO A 229 -20.68 -6.77 -1.62
CA PRO A 229 -21.48 -7.71 -0.86
C PRO A 229 -22.45 -7.05 0.13
N LEU A 230 -22.30 -5.76 0.43
CA LEU A 230 -23.18 -5.02 1.34
C LEU A 230 -24.36 -4.33 0.62
N LYS A 231 -24.45 -4.44 -0.70
CA LYS A 231 -25.55 -3.88 -1.47
C LYS A 231 -26.91 -4.45 -1.00
N GLY A 232 -27.87 -3.57 -0.73
CA GLY A 232 -29.21 -3.92 -0.28
C GLY A 232 -29.30 -4.38 1.18
N LYS A 233 -28.20 -4.33 1.96
CA LYS A 233 -28.18 -4.79 3.35
C LYS A 233 -28.28 -3.62 4.34
N ARG A 234 -28.80 -3.91 5.52
CA ARG A 234 -28.71 -3.02 6.67
C ARG A 234 -27.34 -3.24 7.33
N VAL A 235 -26.52 -2.19 7.39
CA VAL A 235 -25.16 -2.26 7.92
C VAL A 235 -25.11 -1.51 9.24
N ILE A 236 -24.69 -2.21 10.32
CA ILE A 236 -24.39 -1.61 11.62
C ILE A 236 -22.88 -1.63 11.77
N ILE A 237 -22.25 -0.47 11.86
CA ILE A 237 -20.80 -0.36 12.06
C ILE A 237 -20.53 -0.25 13.56
N TRP A 238 -19.76 -1.21 14.08
CA TRP A 238 -19.29 -1.20 15.46
C TRP A 238 -17.81 -0.85 15.50
N PRO A 239 -17.46 0.43 15.75
CA PRO A 239 -16.08 0.88 15.82
C PRO A 239 -15.40 0.43 17.11
N ASP A 240 -14.07 0.30 17.08
CA ASP A 240 -13.28 0.27 18.31
C ASP A 240 -13.40 1.61 19.03
N HIS A 241 -13.35 1.60 20.38
CA HIS A 241 -13.51 2.80 21.21
C HIS A 241 -12.21 3.62 21.23
N ASP A 242 -11.80 4.11 20.05
CA ASP A 242 -10.68 5.04 19.90
C ASP A 242 -10.86 5.96 18.67
N VAL A 243 -10.00 6.98 18.56
CA VAL A 243 -10.09 7.97 17.47
C VAL A 243 -9.88 7.32 16.08
N PRO A 244 -8.89 6.44 15.86
CA PRO A 244 -8.74 5.74 14.60
C PRO A 244 -9.95 4.88 14.22
N GLY A 245 -10.55 4.17 15.17
CA GLY A 245 -11.74 3.33 14.95
C GLY A 245 -12.94 4.16 14.52
N LEU A 246 -13.19 5.30 15.16
CA LEU A 246 -14.26 6.22 14.77
C LEU A 246 -14.03 6.83 13.39
N ASP A 247 -12.79 7.17 13.04
CA ASP A 247 -12.45 7.70 11.71
C ASP A 247 -12.63 6.64 10.62
N TYR A 248 -12.19 5.41 10.90
CA TYR A 248 -12.45 4.26 10.04
C TYR A 248 -13.96 4.04 9.84
N ALA A 249 -14.75 4.05 10.90
CA ALA A 249 -16.20 3.85 10.82
C ALA A 249 -16.89 4.86 9.91
N ARG A 250 -16.50 6.14 9.96
CA ARG A 250 -17.04 7.20 9.07
C ARG A 250 -16.69 6.94 7.61
N LYS A 251 -15.43 6.54 7.33
CA LYS A 251 -14.98 6.21 5.97
C LYS A 251 -15.68 4.97 5.43
N ALA A 252 -15.81 3.94 6.27
CA ALA A 252 -16.50 2.71 5.93
C ALA A 252 -18.00 2.96 5.69
N ALA A 253 -18.66 3.79 6.51
CA ALA A 253 -20.07 4.18 6.31
C ALA A 253 -20.28 4.82 4.94
N SER A 254 -19.42 5.74 4.55
CA SER A 254 -19.48 6.36 3.22
C SER A 254 -19.27 5.33 2.10
N ALA A 255 -18.41 4.34 2.29
CA ALA A 255 -18.17 3.27 1.31
C ALA A 255 -19.37 2.32 1.19
N CYS A 256 -19.97 1.90 2.32
CA CYS A 256 -21.17 1.08 2.36
C CYS A 256 -22.35 1.77 1.65
N ALA A 257 -22.56 3.07 1.91
CA ALA A 257 -23.61 3.84 1.25
C ALA A 257 -23.37 3.91 -0.28
N ARG A 258 -22.14 4.17 -0.72
CA ARG A 258 -21.79 4.16 -2.16
C ARG A 258 -21.96 2.78 -2.81
N ALA A 259 -21.75 1.70 -2.06
CA ALA A 259 -21.97 0.34 -2.53
C ALA A 259 -23.46 -0.03 -2.64
N GLY A 260 -24.36 0.84 -2.17
CA GLY A 260 -25.80 0.64 -2.22
C GLY A 260 -26.37 -0.13 -1.05
N ALA A 261 -25.79 0.00 0.14
CA ALA A 261 -26.39 -0.51 1.38
C ALA A 261 -27.77 0.14 1.61
N LEU A 262 -28.73 -0.65 2.14
CA LEU A 262 -30.09 -0.18 2.40
C LEU A 262 -30.12 0.87 3.52
N SER A 263 -29.36 0.64 4.58
CA SER A 263 -29.11 1.61 5.65
C SER A 263 -27.70 1.40 6.22
N VAL A 264 -27.14 2.47 6.77
CA VAL A 264 -25.83 2.42 7.44
C VAL A 264 -25.93 3.21 8.73
N GLU A 265 -25.65 2.53 9.85
CA GLU A 265 -25.68 3.11 11.17
C GLU A 265 -24.33 2.87 11.86
N ILE A 266 -23.83 3.87 12.61
CA ILE A 266 -22.64 3.71 13.44
C ILE A 266 -23.09 3.58 14.88
N LEU A 267 -22.72 2.47 15.53
CA LEU A 267 -23.03 2.21 16.92
C LEU A 267 -22.40 3.28 17.82
N LYS A 268 -23.21 3.88 18.67
CA LYS A 268 -22.69 4.77 19.72
C LYS A 268 -22.15 3.93 20.86
N ILE A 269 -20.85 4.01 21.09
CA ILE A 269 -20.23 3.32 22.22
C ILE A 269 -20.58 4.09 23.49
N PRO A 270 -21.05 3.42 24.56
CA PRO A 270 -21.30 4.05 25.83
C PRO A 270 -20.02 4.68 26.41
N PRO A 271 -20.12 5.89 27.01
CA PRO A 271 -18.94 6.64 27.45
C PRO A 271 -18.21 6.00 28.66
N ASP A 272 -18.86 5.07 29.34
CA ASP A 272 -18.30 4.29 30.46
C ASP A 272 -17.40 3.13 30.01
N LYS A 273 -17.34 2.82 28.72
CA LYS A 273 -16.47 1.78 28.17
C LYS A 273 -15.02 2.22 28.14
N SER A 274 -14.12 1.29 28.42
CA SER A 274 -12.67 1.55 28.40
C SER A 274 -12.19 1.92 26.99
N ALA A 275 -11.09 2.66 26.92
CA ALA A 275 -10.39 2.87 25.65
C ALA A 275 -10.04 1.54 24.99
N LYS A 276 -10.22 1.45 23.66
CA LYS A 276 -10.04 0.23 22.85
C LYS A 276 -11.01 -0.91 23.16
N TRP A 277 -12.14 -0.61 23.82
CA TRP A 277 -13.22 -1.58 23.91
C TRP A 277 -13.73 -1.90 22.50
N ASP A 278 -13.84 -3.17 22.17
CA ASP A 278 -14.19 -3.71 20.87
C ASP A 278 -15.31 -4.76 20.98
N ALA A 279 -15.62 -5.44 19.88
CA ALA A 279 -16.69 -6.43 19.81
C ALA A 279 -16.22 -7.86 20.18
N ALA A 280 -14.99 -8.08 20.72
CA ALA A 280 -14.47 -9.43 21.03
C ALA A 280 -13.94 -9.58 22.45
#